data_6e5e29521ab7204c9fb1a64b6bb900bf
#
_entry.id   6e5e29521ab7204c9fb1a64b6bb900bf
#
_cell.length_a   1.000
_cell.length_b   1.000
_cell.length_c   1.000
_cell.angle_alpha   90.00
_cell.angle_beta   90.00
_cell.angle_gamma   90.00
#
_symmetry.space_group_name_H-M   'P 1'
#
loop_
_entity.id
_entity.type
_entity.pdbx_description
1 polymer ?
#
loop_
_entity_poly.entity_id
_entity_poly.type
_entity_poly.pdbx_seq_one_letter_code
_entity_poly.pdbx_strand_id
1 'polypeptide(L)'
;MLQVVVSPDAQSGFSMGELSMSGVDVTTQAVIARSVEEVVAYSANPDNAPAWYENIKSVEWKTPPPLAVGSRVAFVAHFLGKRLAYVYEVVEFDPGKRLTMRTSEGPFPMETTYTWESVSGGKTRISLRNQGFPVGFSKLMAPFMSLAIRRANRKDLIRLTELLEQK
;
A
#
# COMPACT_ATOMS: atom_id res chain seq x y z
N MET A 1 58.41 -3.82 15.12
CA MET A 1 57.95 -3.95 13.74
C MET A 1 56.53 -4.47 13.81
N LEU A 2 55.56 -3.56 13.89
CA LEU A 2 54.13 -3.89 13.97
C LEU A 2 53.51 -3.53 12.63
N GLN A 3 53.02 -4.55 11.93
CA GLN A 3 52.19 -4.37 10.73
C GLN A 3 50.76 -4.11 11.18
N VAL A 4 50.22 -3.00 10.78
CA VAL A 4 48.80 -2.67 10.86
C VAL A 4 48.15 -3.20 9.60
N VAL A 5 47.33 -4.23 9.75
CA VAL A 5 46.43 -4.73 8.68
C VAL A 5 45.18 -3.86 8.72
N VAL A 6 44.97 -3.08 7.68
CA VAL A 6 43.73 -2.35 7.45
C VAL A 6 42.85 -3.27 6.58
N SER A 7 41.77 -3.78 7.16
CA SER A 7 40.70 -4.45 6.41
C SER A 7 39.79 -3.42 5.77
N PRO A 8 39.47 -3.56 4.47
CA PRO A 8 38.46 -2.74 3.82
C PRO A 8 37.14 -3.48 3.85
N ASP A 9 36.33 -3.25 4.84
CA ASP A 9 34.93 -3.61 4.80
C ASP A 9 34.08 -2.34 4.95
N ALA A 10 33.87 -1.69 3.82
CA ALA A 10 32.83 -0.70 3.67
C ALA A 10 31.78 -1.26 2.70
N GLN A 11 31.00 -2.22 3.18
CA GLN A 11 29.72 -2.51 2.54
C GLN A 11 28.73 -1.47 3.08
N SER A 12 28.51 -0.44 2.28
CA SER A 12 27.43 0.51 2.47
C SER A 12 26.09 -0.21 2.26
N GLY A 13 25.61 -0.85 3.31
CA GLY A 13 24.22 -1.26 3.41
C GLY A 13 23.37 0.00 3.45
N PHE A 14 22.70 0.29 2.35
CA PHE A 14 21.68 1.33 2.29
C PHE A 14 20.57 0.92 3.28
N SER A 15 20.61 1.46 4.47
CA SER A 15 19.63 1.21 5.51
C SER A 15 18.30 1.85 5.10
N MET A 16 17.28 1.03 4.92
CA MET A 16 15.89 1.45 4.66
C MET A 16 15.27 2.32 5.78
N GLY A 17 16.04 2.64 6.82
CA GLY A 17 15.59 3.44 7.95
C GLY A 17 15.63 4.96 7.74
N GLU A 18 16.38 5.46 6.74
CA GLU A 18 16.57 6.91 6.55
C GLU A 18 15.52 7.58 5.65
N LEU A 19 14.63 6.81 5.00
CA LEU A 19 13.57 7.34 4.15
C LEU A 19 12.36 7.89 4.94
N SER A 20 12.35 7.75 6.26
CA SER A 20 11.20 8.09 7.11
C SER A 20 11.01 9.58 7.44
N MET A 21 11.91 10.47 7.07
CA MET A 21 11.94 11.81 7.69
C MET A 21 11.25 12.95 6.93
N SER A 22 10.68 12.72 5.74
CA SER A 22 9.97 13.80 5.03
C SER A 22 8.85 13.32 4.08
N GLY A 23 8.41 12.10 4.20
CA GLY A 23 7.36 11.50 3.37
C GLY A 23 6.00 11.45 4.06
N VAL A 24 5.00 11.08 3.29
CA VAL A 24 3.67 10.73 3.80
C VAL A 24 3.74 9.31 4.36
N ASP A 25 3.22 9.09 5.57
CA ASP A 25 3.01 7.78 6.18
C ASP A 25 1.66 7.79 6.92
N VAL A 26 0.68 7.12 6.36
CA VAL A 26 -0.69 7.10 6.86
C VAL A 26 -1.16 5.67 7.01
N THR A 27 -1.62 5.31 8.21
CA THR A 27 -2.28 4.04 8.49
C THR A 27 -3.75 4.29 8.85
N THR A 28 -4.63 3.50 8.23
CA THR A 28 -6.08 3.51 8.48
C THR A 28 -6.54 2.08 8.70
N GLN A 29 -7.51 1.87 9.60
CA GLN A 29 -7.99 0.54 9.96
C GLN A 29 -9.50 0.47 9.95
N ALA A 30 -10.03 -0.73 9.70
CA ALA A 30 -11.43 -1.08 9.91
C ALA A 30 -11.54 -2.51 10.44
N VAL A 31 -12.67 -2.81 11.10
CA VAL A 31 -13.05 -4.17 11.49
C VAL A 31 -14.27 -4.56 10.67
N ILE A 32 -14.18 -5.66 9.93
CA ILE A 32 -15.20 -6.18 9.02
C ILE A 32 -15.77 -7.46 9.62
N ALA A 33 -17.10 -7.59 9.66
CA ALA A 33 -17.79 -8.77 10.19
C ALA A 33 -17.81 -9.90 9.15
N ARG A 34 -16.63 -10.30 8.72
CA ARG A 34 -16.35 -11.41 7.79
C ARG A 34 -15.05 -12.09 8.21
N SER A 35 -14.90 -13.35 7.79
CA SER A 35 -13.67 -14.12 8.00
C SER A 35 -12.47 -13.50 7.27
N VAL A 36 -11.26 -13.80 7.73
CA VAL A 36 -10.05 -13.26 7.12
C VAL A 36 -9.90 -13.74 5.67
N GLU A 37 -10.32 -14.96 5.36
CA GLU A 37 -10.30 -15.53 4.02
C GLU A 37 -11.19 -14.75 3.05
N GLU A 38 -12.40 -14.40 3.47
CA GLU A 38 -13.33 -13.61 2.66
C GLU A 38 -12.81 -12.19 2.42
N VAL A 39 -12.30 -11.55 3.46
CA VAL A 39 -11.76 -10.19 3.37
C VAL A 39 -10.52 -10.15 2.47
N VAL A 40 -9.60 -11.10 2.61
CA VAL A 40 -8.40 -11.20 1.77
C VAL A 40 -8.76 -11.48 0.32
N ALA A 41 -9.62 -12.48 0.08
CA ALA A 41 -10.03 -12.85 -1.28
C ALA A 41 -10.62 -11.67 -2.05
N TYR A 42 -11.32 -10.76 -1.38
CA TYR A 42 -11.90 -9.59 -2.00
C TYR A 42 -10.92 -8.40 -2.08
N SER A 43 -10.31 -8.04 -0.96
CA SER A 43 -9.48 -6.82 -0.86
C SER A 43 -8.11 -6.95 -1.52
N ALA A 44 -7.54 -8.16 -1.58
CA ALA A 44 -6.28 -8.41 -2.27
C ALA A 44 -6.42 -8.59 -3.78
N ASN A 45 -7.63 -8.77 -4.30
CA ASN A 45 -7.85 -8.86 -5.74
C ASN A 45 -7.86 -7.47 -6.38
N PRO A 46 -6.86 -7.13 -7.23
CA PRO A 46 -6.79 -5.83 -7.89
C PRO A 46 -8.02 -5.48 -8.72
N ASP A 47 -8.69 -6.48 -9.32
CA ASP A 47 -9.88 -6.26 -10.16
C ASP A 47 -11.05 -5.65 -9.37
N ASN A 48 -11.07 -5.86 -8.05
CA ASN A 48 -12.08 -5.28 -7.18
C ASN A 48 -11.75 -3.84 -6.74
N ALA A 49 -10.53 -3.36 -6.95
CA ALA A 49 -10.11 -2.06 -6.46
C ALA A 49 -11.04 -0.90 -6.90
N PRO A 50 -11.50 -0.81 -8.16
CA PRO A 50 -12.42 0.27 -8.56
C PRO A 50 -13.78 0.22 -7.85
N ALA A 51 -14.15 -0.91 -7.26
CA ALA A 51 -15.43 -1.06 -6.56
C ALA A 51 -15.42 -0.42 -5.17
N TRP A 52 -14.28 -0.44 -4.48
CA TRP A 52 -14.20 0.05 -3.11
C TRP A 52 -13.25 1.26 -2.91
N TYR A 53 -12.26 1.45 -3.76
CA TYR A 53 -11.50 2.70 -3.80
C TYR A 53 -12.25 3.78 -4.57
N GLU A 54 -12.55 4.90 -3.93
CA GLU A 54 -13.21 6.03 -4.58
C GLU A 54 -12.37 6.62 -5.72
N ASN A 55 -11.06 6.62 -5.54
CA ASN A 55 -10.13 7.31 -6.43
C ASN A 55 -9.58 6.43 -7.55
N ILE A 56 -9.57 5.10 -7.43
CA ILE A 56 -9.10 4.19 -8.47
C ILE A 56 -10.18 4.03 -9.53
N LYS A 57 -9.85 4.34 -10.78
CA LYS A 57 -10.78 4.35 -11.91
C LYS A 57 -10.60 3.15 -12.84
N SER A 58 -9.37 2.66 -12.96
CA SER A 58 -9.10 1.47 -13.77
C SER A 58 -7.93 0.67 -13.22
N VAL A 59 -7.94 -0.61 -13.56
CA VAL A 59 -6.93 -1.60 -13.21
C VAL A 59 -6.57 -2.40 -14.45
N GLU A 60 -5.29 -2.67 -14.65
CA GLU A 60 -4.80 -3.51 -15.74
C GLU A 60 -3.65 -4.39 -15.23
N TRP A 61 -3.81 -5.70 -15.37
CA TRP A 61 -2.73 -6.64 -15.08
C TRP A 61 -1.61 -6.52 -16.11
N LYS A 62 -0.38 -6.30 -15.64
CA LYS A 62 0.82 -6.32 -16.48
C LYS A 62 1.52 -7.68 -16.47
N THR A 63 1.22 -8.48 -15.49
CA THR A 63 1.62 -9.89 -15.38
C THR A 63 0.35 -10.74 -15.23
N PRO A 64 0.33 -12.00 -15.67
CA PRO A 64 -0.85 -12.85 -15.54
C PRO A 64 -1.25 -13.08 -14.07
N PRO A 65 -2.56 -13.13 -13.74
CA PRO A 65 -3.03 -13.59 -12.43
C PRO A 65 -2.67 -15.08 -12.22
N PRO A 66 -2.67 -15.60 -10.97
CA PRO A 66 -3.09 -14.95 -9.74
C PRO A 66 -2.00 -14.02 -9.15
N LEU A 67 -2.42 -13.18 -8.17
CA LEU A 67 -1.51 -12.28 -7.46
C LEU A 67 -0.44 -13.08 -6.72
N ALA A 68 0.81 -12.70 -6.92
CA ALA A 68 1.99 -13.29 -6.29
C ALA A 68 3.09 -12.24 -6.16
N VAL A 69 4.14 -12.54 -5.40
CA VAL A 69 5.35 -11.70 -5.40
C VAL A 69 5.90 -11.59 -6.81
N GLY A 70 6.21 -10.37 -7.24
CA GLY A 70 6.62 -10.05 -8.62
C GLY A 70 5.45 -9.71 -9.55
N SER A 71 4.20 -9.91 -9.16
CA SER A 71 3.05 -9.44 -9.95
C SER A 71 3.09 -7.93 -10.11
N ARG A 72 2.77 -7.48 -11.33
CA ARG A 72 2.72 -6.06 -11.68
C ARG A 72 1.32 -5.69 -12.14
N VAL A 73 0.77 -4.63 -11.57
CA VAL A 73 -0.58 -4.15 -11.84
C VAL A 73 -0.57 -2.66 -12.04
N ALA A 74 -1.13 -2.19 -13.15
CA ALA A 74 -1.27 -0.78 -13.46
C ALA A 74 -2.59 -0.25 -12.93
N PHE A 75 -2.54 0.92 -12.31
CA PHE A 75 -3.69 1.64 -11.79
C PHE A 75 -3.77 3.03 -12.39
N VAL A 76 -4.97 3.49 -12.62
CA VAL A 76 -5.28 4.90 -12.87
C VAL A 76 -6.16 5.39 -11.74
N ALA A 77 -5.69 6.39 -11.02
CA ALA A 77 -6.42 7.04 -9.94
C ALA A 77 -6.61 8.53 -10.22
N HIS A 78 -7.66 9.10 -9.63
CA HIS A 78 -7.87 10.54 -9.60
C HIS A 78 -7.81 10.99 -8.14
N PHE A 79 -6.86 11.84 -7.82
CA PHE A 79 -6.64 12.32 -6.47
C PHE A 79 -6.31 13.82 -6.46
N LEU A 80 -7.02 14.60 -5.65
CA LEU A 80 -6.88 16.07 -5.56
C LEU A 80 -6.92 16.76 -6.93
N GLY A 81 -7.84 16.34 -7.80
CA GLY A 81 -8.02 16.90 -9.14
C GLY A 81 -6.97 16.50 -10.16
N LYS A 82 -6.04 15.61 -9.82
CA LYS A 82 -4.98 15.10 -10.72
C LYS A 82 -5.20 13.64 -11.08
N ARG A 83 -4.97 13.31 -12.33
CA ARG A 83 -4.90 11.94 -12.82
C ARG A 83 -3.52 11.38 -12.52
N LEU A 84 -3.47 10.23 -11.83
CA LEU A 84 -2.26 9.51 -11.48
C LEU A 84 -2.30 8.14 -12.18
N ALA A 85 -1.33 7.87 -13.02
CA ALA A 85 -1.11 6.55 -13.61
C ALA A 85 0.19 5.97 -13.05
N TYR A 86 0.12 4.76 -12.51
CA TYR A 86 1.27 4.10 -11.88
C TYR A 86 1.14 2.58 -11.99
N VAL A 87 2.27 1.89 -11.90
CA VAL A 87 2.36 0.44 -11.82
C VAL A 87 2.88 0.07 -10.44
N TYR A 88 2.14 -0.77 -9.76
CA TYR A 88 2.61 -1.42 -8.54
C TYR A 88 3.21 -2.80 -8.86
N GLU A 89 4.28 -3.12 -8.17
CA GLU A 89 4.85 -4.45 -8.09
C GLU A 89 4.64 -5.01 -6.67
N VAL A 90 4.17 -6.25 -6.61
CA VAL A 90 4.02 -6.97 -5.34
C VAL A 90 5.40 -7.40 -4.86
N VAL A 91 5.83 -6.89 -3.71
CA VAL A 91 7.13 -7.20 -3.10
C VAL A 91 7.03 -8.15 -1.91
N GLU A 92 5.84 -8.28 -1.35
CA GLU A 92 5.55 -9.21 -0.26
C GLU A 92 4.08 -9.66 -0.36
N PHE A 93 3.84 -10.97 -0.23
CA PHE A 93 2.48 -11.50 -0.16
C PHE A 93 2.45 -12.76 0.71
N ASP A 94 1.85 -12.65 1.88
CA ASP A 94 1.50 -13.74 2.79
C ASP A 94 -0.04 -13.69 2.95
N PRO A 95 -0.79 -14.55 2.22
CA PRO A 95 -2.25 -14.52 2.23
C PRO A 95 -2.81 -14.68 3.64
N GLY A 96 -3.75 -13.81 4.02
CA GLY A 96 -4.33 -13.77 5.35
C GLY A 96 -3.54 -12.96 6.38
N LYS A 97 -2.35 -12.47 6.02
CA LYS A 97 -1.52 -11.68 6.91
C LYS A 97 -1.10 -10.35 6.31
N ARG A 98 -0.45 -10.38 5.13
CA ARG A 98 0.17 -9.18 4.59
C ARG A 98 0.31 -9.19 3.07
N LEU A 99 0.12 -8.02 2.48
CA LEU A 99 0.42 -7.71 1.09
C LEU A 99 1.12 -6.35 1.05
N THR A 100 2.31 -6.28 0.45
CA THR A 100 3.03 -5.03 0.22
C THR A 100 3.28 -4.85 -1.27
N MET A 101 2.92 -3.69 -1.77
CA MET A 101 3.12 -3.27 -3.17
C MET A 101 3.90 -1.97 -3.21
N ARG A 102 4.85 -1.87 -4.15
CA ARG A 102 5.64 -0.67 -4.40
C ARG A 102 5.49 -0.20 -5.83
N THR A 103 5.56 1.10 -6.03
CA THR A 103 5.63 1.68 -7.37
C THR A 103 6.87 1.20 -8.10
N SER A 104 6.67 0.53 -9.23
CA SER A 104 7.74 0.23 -10.20
C SER A 104 7.80 1.28 -11.31
N GLU A 105 6.65 1.88 -11.63
CA GLU A 105 6.52 2.99 -12.57
C GLU A 105 5.48 3.97 -12.04
N GLY A 106 5.75 5.28 -12.15
CA GLY A 106 4.79 6.29 -11.70
C GLY A 106 5.43 7.65 -11.44
N PRO A 107 4.62 8.64 -11.06
CA PRO A 107 5.07 10.02 -10.88
C PRO A 107 6.00 10.20 -9.66
N PHE A 108 5.90 9.32 -8.67
CA PHE A 108 6.72 9.34 -7.45
C PHE A 108 6.69 7.98 -6.73
N PRO A 109 7.70 7.68 -5.90
CA PRO A 109 7.74 6.44 -5.12
C PRO A 109 6.59 6.37 -4.12
N MET A 110 5.87 5.25 -4.13
CA MET A 110 4.80 4.93 -3.19
C MET A 110 4.91 3.47 -2.74
N GLU A 111 4.45 3.21 -1.53
CA GLU A 111 4.26 1.86 -1.01
C GLU A 111 2.89 1.77 -0.35
N THR A 112 2.18 0.70 -0.64
CA THR A 112 0.91 0.37 0.01
C THR A 112 1.04 -0.99 0.66
N THR A 113 0.74 -1.06 1.96
CA THR A 113 0.73 -2.31 2.73
C THR A 113 -0.66 -2.56 3.28
N TYR A 114 -1.19 -3.74 2.99
CA TYR A 114 -2.36 -4.31 3.65
C TYR A 114 -1.90 -5.29 4.72
N THR A 115 -2.53 -5.24 5.88
CA THR A 115 -2.42 -6.31 6.88
C THR A 115 -3.82 -6.75 7.29
N TRP A 116 -3.98 -8.06 7.51
CA TRP A 116 -5.22 -8.66 7.96
C TRP A 116 -4.97 -9.44 9.23
N GLU A 117 -5.88 -9.32 10.17
CA GLU A 117 -5.81 -9.99 11.46
C GLU A 117 -7.19 -10.50 11.84
N SER A 118 -7.28 -11.80 12.12
CA SER A 118 -8.50 -12.37 12.70
C SER A 118 -8.69 -11.82 14.11
N VAL A 119 -9.87 -11.29 14.39
CA VAL A 119 -10.25 -10.80 15.72
C VAL A 119 -11.46 -11.57 16.25
N SER A 120 -11.76 -11.40 17.54
CA SER A 120 -12.85 -12.13 18.19
C SER A 120 -14.18 -12.01 17.45
N GLY A 121 -14.98 -13.07 17.46
CA GLY A 121 -16.31 -13.11 16.86
C GLY A 121 -16.32 -13.34 15.35
N GLY A 122 -15.26 -13.96 14.78
CA GLY A 122 -15.19 -14.27 13.35
C GLY A 122 -15.07 -13.05 12.46
N LYS A 123 -14.51 -11.97 13.01
CA LYS A 123 -14.28 -10.69 12.31
C LYS A 123 -12.83 -10.53 11.89
N THR A 124 -12.57 -9.63 10.97
CA THR A 124 -11.23 -9.30 10.49
C THR A 124 -10.94 -7.84 10.69
N ARG A 125 -9.77 -7.54 11.29
CA ARG A 125 -9.18 -6.20 11.23
C ARG A 125 -8.34 -6.11 9.97
N ILE A 126 -8.66 -5.14 9.12
CA ILE A 126 -7.83 -4.75 7.97
C ILE A 126 -7.15 -3.42 8.28
N SER A 127 -5.84 -3.35 8.03
CA SER A 127 -5.06 -2.12 8.08
C SER A 127 -4.54 -1.79 6.69
N LEU A 128 -4.65 -0.54 6.31
CA LEU A 128 -4.14 0.01 5.07
C LEU A 128 -3.12 1.10 5.40
N ARG A 129 -1.86 0.88 5.06
CA ARG A 129 -0.77 1.84 5.24
C ARG A 129 -0.29 2.32 3.89
N ASN A 130 -0.24 3.63 3.73
CA ASN A 130 0.30 4.29 2.54
C ASN A 130 1.50 5.13 2.93
N GLN A 131 2.61 4.87 2.25
CA GLN A 131 3.85 5.63 2.37
C GLN A 131 4.22 6.19 1.00
N GLY A 132 4.81 7.38 0.96
CA GLY A 132 5.21 7.96 -0.30
C GLY A 132 6.02 9.23 -0.15
N PHE A 133 6.74 9.56 -1.22
CA PHE A 133 7.55 10.76 -1.33
C PHE A 133 7.06 11.56 -2.54
N PRO A 134 6.01 12.38 -2.38
CA PRO A 134 5.49 13.18 -3.49
C PRO A 134 6.54 14.21 -3.93
N VAL A 135 7.23 13.89 -5.01
CA VAL A 135 8.20 14.78 -5.64
C VAL A 135 7.46 16.00 -6.22
N GLY A 136 7.93 17.20 -5.91
CA GLY A 136 7.31 18.45 -6.38
C GLY A 136 6.28 19.05 -5.41
N PHE A 137 6.01 18.41 -4.26
CA PHE A 137 5.28 19.03 -3.16
C PHE A 137 6.25 19.57 -2.12
N SER A 138 6.02 20.79 -1.64
CA SER A 138 6.82 21.35 -0.56
C SER A 138 6.62 20.53 0.73
N LYS A 139 7.61 20.51 1.60
CA LYS A 139 7.50 19.87 2.93
C LYS A 139 6.30 20.40 3.73
N LEU A 140 5.88 21.63 3.46
CA LEU A 140 4.71 22.28 4.06
C LEU A 140 3.38 21.64 3.65
N MET A 141 3.32 20.92 2.50
CA MET A 141 2.11 20.26 2.03
C MET A 141 1.93 18.84 2.60
N ALA A 142 2.96 18.25 3.17
CA ALA A 142 2.90 16.86 3.69
C ALA A 142 1.77 16.63 4.72
N PRO A 143 1.49 17.53 5.69
CA PRO A 143 0.38 17.37 6.63
C PRO A 143 -0.99 17.37 5.93
N PHE A 144 -1.19 18.22 4.91
CA PHE A 144 -2.43 18.28 4.14
C PHE A 144 -2.61 17.03 3.29
N MET A 145 -1.53 16.53 2.67
CA MET A 145 -1.53 15.27 1.91
C MET A 145 -1.88 14.09 2.83
N SER A 146 -1.27 14.02 4.00
CA SER A 146 -1.55 12.97 4.98
C SER A 146 -3.01 12.98 5.44
N LEU A 147 -3.56 14.17 5.68
CA LEU A 147 -4.97 14.31 6.05
C LEU A 147 -5.90 13.89 4.91
N ALA A 148 -5.60 14.28 3.66
CA ALA A 148 -6.38 13.92 2.49
C ALA A 148 -6.34 12.40 2.24
N ILE A 149 -5.18 11.76 2.34
CA ILE A 149 -5.01 10.31 2.20
C ILE A 149 -5.76 9.59 3.32
N ARG A 150 -5.64 10.01 4.56
CA ARG A 150 -6.37 9.42 5.70
C ARG A 150 -7.88 9.50 5.51
N ARG A 151 -8.37 10.61 4.99
CA ARG A 151 -9.79 10.81 4.71
C ARG A 151 -10.28 9.91 3.58
N ALA A 152 -9.50 9.79 2.49
CA ALA A 152 -9.79 8.90 1.38
C ALA A 152 -9.80 7.43 1.85
N ASN A 153 -8.73 6.97 2.52
CA ASN A 153 -8.65 5.60 3.01
C ASN A 153 -9.80 5.23 3.96
N ARG A 154 -10.22 6.17 4.81
CA ARG A 154 -11.36 5.92 5.69
C ARG A 154 -12.64 5.67 4.92
N LYS A 155 -12.91 6.46 3.89
CA LYS A 155 -14.06 6.25 3.00
C LYS A 155 -13.98 4.93 2.26
N ASP A 156 -12.80 4.60 1.75
CA ASP A 156 -12.54 3.36 1.01
C ASP A 156 -12.78 2.14 1.90
N LEU A 157 -12.28 2.15 3.14
CA LEU A 157 -12.50 1.05 4.09
C LEU A 157 -13.97 0.93 4.54
N ILE A 158 -14.68 2.04 4.69
CA ILE A 158 -16.14 2.02 4.94
C ILE A 158 -16.84 1.32 3.77
N ARG A 159 -16.55 1.72 2.54
CA ARG A 159 -17.15 1.11 1.34
C ARG A 159 -16.80 -0.36 1.20
N LEU A 160 -15.55 -0.75 1.48
CA LEU A 160 -15.15 -2.15 1.51
C LEU A 160 -15.96 -2.95 2.54
N THR A 161 -16.14 -2.38 3.73
CA THR A 161 -16.93 -3.00 4.80
C THR A 161 -18.38 -3.21 4.36
N GLU A 162 -19.01 -2.18 3.81
CA GLU A 162 -20.39 -2.26 3.29
C GLU A 162 -20.54 -3.33 2.22
N LEU A 163 -19.63 -3.37 1.23
CA LEU A 163 -19.65 -4.36 0.15
C LEU A 163 -19.51 -5.79 0.65
N LEU A 164 -18.71 -6.03 1.67
CA LEU A 164 -18.50 -7.35 2.23
C LEU A 164 -19.62 -7.77 3.18
N GLU A 165 -20.16 -6.87 3.97
CA GLU A 165 -21.18 -7.19 4.97
C GLU A 165 -22.60 -7.31 4.38
N GLN A 166 -22.84 -6.74 3.18
CA GLN A 166 -24.12 -6.87 2.47
C GLN A 166 -24.29 -8.21 1.71
N LYS A 167 -23.23 -9.00 1.59
CA LYS A 167 -23.27 -10.35 1.00
C LYS A 167 -23.60 -11.39 2.07
#